data_196966f2046cd2b3e1361c024d753bd5
#
_entry.id   196966f2046cd2b3e1361c024d753bd5
#
_cell.length_a   1.000
_cell.length_b   1.000
_cell.length_c   1.000
_cell.angle_alpha   90.00
_cell.angle_beta   90.00
_cell.angle_gamma   90.00
#
_symmetry.space_group_name_H-M   'P 1'
#
loop_
_entity.id
_entity.type
_entity.pdbx_description
1 polymer ?
#
loop_
_entity_poly.entity_id
_entity_poly.type
_entity_poly.pdbx_seq_one_letter_code
_entity_poly.pdbx_strand_id
1 'polypeptide(L)'
;MKKLVLYLTSGLFAASLYAASLAGAYTIYGSDHPGAYQAFNISNGLLTAIKVDTPATQWASGLWMTYNNPYQVFDPPSVGGNLAGTYTYTTTFDLAGYDPASAKLNGSWASDNIGTLWLNGTVYGSNTGFAELSDFFLSGTASGFKSGLNTLTFVVTNDVWGSPDSINPTALLVNIGDHSATAVPEPGTMVLLGAGFLGMAIYSKRRKTV
;
A
#
# COMPACT_ATOMS: atom_id res chain seq x y z
N MET A 1 -2.49 -4.52 74.12
CA MET A 1 -2.08 -5.11 72.82
C MET A 1 -3.31 -5.16 71.91
N LYS A 2 -3.43 -4.18 70.99
CA LYS A 2 -4.54 -4.10 70.00
C LYS A 2 -4.10 -4.84 68.78
N LYS A 3 -4.77 -5.92 68.40
CA LYS A 3 -4.57 -6.64 67.12
C LYS A 3 -5.21 -5.85 66.03
N LEU A 4 -4.37 -5.33 65.12
CA LEU A 4 -4.81 -4.71 63.87
C LEU A 4 -5.11 -5.83 62.85
N VAL A 5 -6.38 -6.06 62.59
CA VAL A 5 -6.83 -6.98 61.55
C VAL A 5 -6.84 -6.18 60.20
N LEU A 6 -5.88 -6.48 59.36
CA LEU A 6 -5.81 -5.88 58.02
C LEU A 6 -6.65 -6.71 57.04
N TYR A 7 -7.85 -6.23 56.71
CA TYR A 7 -8.63 -6.78 55.61
C TYR A 7 -7.99 -6.43 54.26
N LEU A 8 -7.29 -7.39 53.69
CA LEU A 8 -6.94 -7.29 52.26
C LEU A 8 -8.20 -7.63 51.44
N THR A 9 -8.93 -6.61 51.04
CA THR A 9 -9.90 -6.75 49.97
C THR A 9 -9.13 -6.96 48.68
N SER A 10 -9.15 -8.19 48.19
CA SER A 10 -8.67 -8.55 46.85
C SER A 10 -9.61 -7.95 45.80
N GLY A 11 -9.44 -6.66 45.55
CA GLY A 11 -10.03 -6.05 44.37
C GLY A 11 -9.24 -6.56 43.15
N LEU A 12 -9.78 -7.55 42.44
CA LEU A 12 -9.37 -7.85 41.09
C LEU A 12 -9.74 -6.63 40.23
N PHE A 13 -8.82 -5.71 40.06
CA PHE A 13 -8.91 -4.74 38.98
C PHE A 13 -8.64 -5.51 37.69
N ALA A 14 -9.68 -6.01 37.07
CA ALA A 14 -9.67 -6.32 35.65
C ALA A 14 -9.55 -4.96 34.93
N ALA A 15 -8.33 -4.47 34.79
CA ALA A 15 -8.04 -3.43 33.85
C ALA A 15 -8.23 -4.06 32.46
N SER A 16 -9.45 -3.99 31.92
CA SER A 16 -9.67 -4.14 30.52
C SER A 16 -8.98 -2.99 29.83
N LEU A 17 -7.70 -3.19 29.47
CA LEU A 17 -7.05 -2.32 28.48
C LEU A 17 -7.83 -2.51 27.18
N TYR A 18 -8.83 -1.69 26.98
CA TYR A 18 -9.29 -1.34 25.64
C TYR A 18 -8.14 -0.59 25.01
N ALA A 19 -7.23 -1.33 24.37
CA ALA A 19 -6.36 -0.74 23.38
C ALA A 19 -7.32 -0.24 22.29
N ALA A 20 -7.60 1.07 22.30
CA ALA A 20 -8.26 1.69 21.16
C ALA A 20 -7.35 1.41 19.97
N SER A 21 -7.82 0.57 19.04
CA SER A 21 -7.13 0.32 17.80
C SER A 21 -7.16 1.64 17.02
N LEU A 22 -6.04 2.35 17.03
CA LEU A 22 -5.88 3.56 16.26
C LEU A 22 -5.80 3.15 14.78
N ALA A 23 -6.68 3.72 13.97
CA ALA A 23 -6.52 3.64 12.53
C ALA A 23 -5.20 4.37 12.20
N GLY A 24 -4.30 3.67 11.53
CA GLY A 24 -3.03 4.20 11.05
C GLY A 24 -2.99 4.18 9.52
N ALA A 25 -2.14 5.02 8.95
CA ALA A 25 -1.84 4.98 7.53
C ALA A 25 -0.63 4.07 7.29
N TYR A 26 -0.76 3.10 6.41
CA TYR A 26 0.39 2.40 5.84
C TYR A 26 0.95 3.23 4.68
N THR A 27 2.19 2.98 4.29
CA THR A 27 2.83 3.79 3.25
C THR A 27 2.59 3.20 1.86
N ILE A 28 1.95 3.97 0.99
CA ILE A 28 1.82 3.71 -0.45
C ILE A 28 1.71 5.05 -1.17
N TYR A 29 2.32 5.15 -2.35
CA TYR A 29 2.33 6.38 -3.13
C TYR A 29 1.86 6.12 -4.57
N GLY A 30 1.18 7.10 -5.15
CA GLY A 30 0.89 7.16 -6.58
C GLY A 30 2.02 7.82 -7.37
N SER A 31 1.87 7.92 -8.67
CA SER A 31 2.85 8.59 -9.54
C SER A 31 2.98 10.09 -9.27
N ASP A 32 1.99 10.70 -8.63
CA ASP A 32 1.92 12.11 -8.27
C ASP A 32 2.84 12.50 -7.10
N HIS A 33 3.31 11.54 -6.32
CA HIS A 33 4.24 11.81 -5.22
C HIS A 33 5.68 11.93 -5.74
N PRO A 34 6.47 12.94 -5.32
CA PRO A 34 7.86 13.12 -5.76
C PRO A 34 8.71 11.87 -5.58
N GLY A 35 9.23 11.33 -6.68
CA GLY A 35 10.06 10.11 -6.68
C GLY A 35 9.30 8.79 -6.58
N ALA A 36 8.00 8.81 -6.37
CA ALA A 36 7.22 7.58 -6.17
C ALA A 36 7.06 6.73 -7.44
N TYR A 37 7.18 7.33 -8.65
CA TYR A 37 7.23 6.55 -9.88
C TYR A 37 8.38 5.54 -9.89
N GLN A 38 9.46 5.79 -9.15
CA GLN A 38 10.58 4.84 -8.98
C GLN A 38 10.20 3.62 -8.13
N ALA A 39 9.12 3.69 -7.35
CA ALA A 39 8.60 2.55 -6.60
C ALA A 39 7.80 1.58 -7.48
N PHE A 40 7.48 1.97 -8.72
CA PHE A 40 6.82 1.10 -9.67
C PHE A 40 7.84 0.31 -10.49
N ASN A 41 7.73 -1.01 -10.42
CA ASN A 41 8.44 -1.93 -11.30
C ASN A 41 7.59 -2.17 -12.55
N ILE A 42 8.22 -2.16 -13.72
CA ILE A 42 7.54 -2.41 -14.99
C ILE A 42 7.99 -3.73 -15.59
N SER A 43 7.07 -4.46 -16.17
CA SER A 43 7.19 -5.68 -16.96
C SER A 43 8.46 -6.49 -16.71
N ASN A 44 8.34 -7.60 -16.04
CA ASN A 44 9.42 -8.55 -15.73
C ASN A 44 10.43 -8.13 -14.65
N GLY A 45 10.16 -7.07 -13.88
CA GLY A 45 10.99 -6.67 -12.73
C GLY A 45 12.37 -6.12 -13.07
N LEU A 46 12.67 -5.91 -14.35
CA LEU A 46 13.99 -5.46 -14.81
C LEU A 46 14.10 -3.94 -14.95
N LEU A 47 12.99 -3.23 -14.91
CA LEU A 47 12.94 -1.80 -15.24
C LEU A 47 12.08 -1.03 -14.26
N THR A 48 12.53 0.15 -13.91
CA THR A 48 11.77 1.12 -13.11
C THR A 48 11.00 2.05 -14.03
N ALA A 49 9.85 2.53 -13.56
CA ALA A 49 9.12 3.56 -14.25
C ALA A 49 9.92 4.88 -14.28
N ILE A 50 9.78 5.61 -15.36
CA ILE A 50 10.29 6.99 -15.48
C ILE A 50 9.11 7.95 -15.62
N LYS A 51 9.33 9.19 -15.18
CA LYS A 51 8.37 10.27 -15.36
C LYS A 51 8.26 10.61 -16.85
N VAL A 52 7.05 10.90 -17.33
CA VAL A 52 6.80 11.51 -18.62
C VAL A 52 6.93 13.03 -18.47
N ASP A 53 7.94 13.63 -19.07
CA ASP A 53 8.19 15.07 -18.90
C ASP A 53 7.19 15.95 -19.67
N THR A 54 6.70 15.47 -20.81
CA THR A 54 5.73 16.20 -21.63
C THR A 54 4.56 15.27 -21.99
N PRO A 55 3.53 15.15 -21.12
CA PRO A 55 2.34 14.38 -21.45
C PRO A 55 1.62 14.93 -22.68
N ALA A 56 0.98 14.04 -23.45
CA ALA A 56 0.14 14.48 -24.55
C ALA A 56 -1.01 15.37 -24.05
N THR A 57 -1.36 16.38 -24.83
CA THR A 57 -2.34 17.41 -24.41
C THR A 57 -3.75 16.84 -24.17
N GLN A 58 -4.07 15.71 -24.76
CA GLN A 58 -5.33 14.99 -24.55
C GLN A 58 -5.34 14.08 -23.33
N TRP A 59 -4.19 13.90 -22.66
CA TRP A 59 -4.11 13.09 -21.46
C TRP A 59 -4.63 13.85 -20.24
N ALA A 60 -5.21 13.13 -19.29
CA ALA A 60 -5.64 13.69 -18.01
C ALA A 60 -4.47 14.42 -17.33
N SER A 61 -4.78 15.51 -16.62
CA SER A 61 -3.77 16.28 -15.91
C SER A 61 -3.18 15.45 -14.77
N GLY A 62 -1.85 15.39 -14.69
CA GLY A 62 -1.15 14.67 -13.63
C GLY A 62 0.25 14.25 -14.00
N LEU A 63 0.91 13.53 -13.09
CA LEU A 63 2.25 13.01 -13.28
C LEU A 63 2.19 11.59 -13.85
N TRP A 64 2.37 11.49 -15.13
CA TRP A 64 2.40 10.24 -15.87
C TRP A 64 3.77 9.56 -15.74
N MET A 65 3.75 8.24 -15.70
CA MET A 65 4.94 7.39 -15.74
C MET A 65 4.87 6.42 -16.91
N THR A 66 6.00 6.10 -17.48
CA THR A 66 6.12 5.19 -18.61
C THR A 66 7.31 4.25 -18.46
N TYR A 67 7.40 3.33 -19.37
CA TYR A 67 8.50 2.39 -19.49
C TYR A 67 9.75 3.09 -20.02
N ASN A 68 10.87 2.95 -19.31
CA ASN A 68 12.17 3.39 -19.79
C ASN A 68 12.73 2.36 -20.78
N ASN A 69 12.49 2.61 -22.07
CA ASN A 69 13.10 1.79 -23.12
C ASN A 69 14.48 2.38 -23.48
N PRO A 70 15.58 1.73 -23.09
CA PRO A 70 16.92 2.23 -23.39
C PRO A 70 17.25 2.25 -24.88
N TYR A 71 16.43 1.62 -25.72
CA TYR A 71 16.62 1.57 -27.18
C TYR A 71 15.80 2.61 -27.94
N GLN A 72 14.94 3.37 -27.27
CA GLN A 72 14.13 4.43 -27.88
C GLN A 72 14.66 5.80 -27.46
N VAL A 73 15.55 6.34 -28.27
CA VAL A 73 16.08 7.70 -28.09
C VAL A 73 15.10 8.67 -28.73
N PHE A 74 14.16 9.19 -27.94
CA PHE A 74 13.44 10.40 -28.32
C PHE A 74 14.04 11.58 -27.54
N ASP A 75 14.52 12.56 -28.26
CA ASP A 75 14.99 13.81 -27.71
C ASP A 75 14.03 14.93 -28.20
N PRO A 76 13.35 15.66 -27.31
CA PRO A 76 13.24 15.43 -25.87
C PRO A 76 12.38 14.19 -25.55
N PRO A 77 12.34 13.70 -24.28
CA PRO A 77 11.48 12.61 -23.87
C PRO A 77 10.01 13.06 -23.88
N SER A 78 9.57 13.42 -25.08
CA SER A 78 8.17 13.60 -25.42
C SER A 78 7.53 12.23 -25.44
N VAL A 79 6.40 12.10 -24.86
CA VAL A 79 5.48 10.95 -24.82
C VAL A 79 6.09 9.71 -25.45
N GLY A 80 6.95 9.00 -24.68
CA GLY A 80 7.74 7.89 -25.22
C GLY A 80 6.83 6.84 -25.84
N GLY A 81 6.89 6.72 -27.17
CA GLY A 81 6.17 5.66 -27.86
C GLY A 81 6.84 4.32 -27.57
N ASN A 82 6.04 3.32 -27.31
CA ASN A 82 6.46 1.94 -27.14
C ASN A 82 5.74 1.06 -28.18
N LEU A 83 6.28 -0.12 -28.42
CA LEU A 83 5.62 -1.09 -29.26
C LEU A 83 4.26 -1.50 -28.66
N ALA A 84 3.34 -1.91 -29.49
CA ALA A 84 2.10 -2.54 -29.03
C ALA A 84 2.41 -3.73 -28.14
N GLY A 85 1.63 -3.89 -27.07
CA GLY A 85 1.84 -4.96 -26.12
C GLY A 85 1.28 -4.66 -24.73
N THR A 86 1.63 -5.51 -23.78
CA THR A 86 1.17 -5.38 -22.39
C THR A 86 2.31 -4.93 -21.48
N TYR A 87 2.07 -3.88 -20.74
CA TYR A 87 2.99 -3.28 -19.78
C TYR A 87 2.40 -3.40 -18.38
N THR A 88 3.13 -4.05 -17.48
CA THR A 88 2.67 -4.30 -16.11
C THR A 88 3.43 -3.39 -15.16
N TYR A 89 2.72 -2.50 -14.48
CA TYR A 89 3.25 -1.60 -13.47
C TYR A 89 2.88 -2.14 -12.10
N THR A 90 3.86 -2.37 -11.24
CA THR A 90 3.66 -3.00 -9.94
C THR A 90 4.30 -2.19 -8.83
N THR A 91 3.54 -1.92 -7.79
CA THR A 91 4.04 -1.36 -6.53
C THR A 91 3.60 -2.21 -5.35
N THR A 92 4.28 -2.09 -4.23
CA THR A 92 4.00 -2.87 -3.02
C THR A 92 3.85 -1.98 -1.81
N PHE A 93 3.05 -2.44 -0.84
CA PHE A 93 2.91 -1.83 0.47
C PHE A 93 2.73 -2.91 1.53
N ASP A 94 3.08 -2.61 2.78
CA ASP A 94 3.08 -3.58 3.86
C ASP A 94 1.98 -3.28 4.89
N LEU A 95 1.16 -4.29 5.18
CA LEU A 95 0.15 -4.30 6.23
C LEU A 95 0.59 -5.15 7.45
N ALA A 96 1.91 -5.39 7.63
CA ALA A 96 2.38 -6.02 8.87
C ALA A 96 2.01 -5.16 10.07
N GLY A 97 1.40 -5.77 11.08
CA GLY A 97 0.88 -5.05 12.25
C GLY A 97 -0.46 -4.35 12.08
N TYR A 98 -1.10 -4.49 10.91
CA TYR A 98 -2.45 -4.00 10.64
C TYR A 98 -3.43 -5.14 10.38
N ASP A 99 -4.71 -4.88 10.68
CA ASP A 99 -5.81 -5.78 10.34
C ASP A 99 -6.23 -5.58 8.87
N PRO A 100 -5.97 -6.56 7.98
CA PRO A 100 -6.33 -6.45 6.57
C PRO A 100 -7.84 -6.36 6.34
N ALA A 101 -8.68 -6.83 7.28
CA ALA A 101 -10.13 -6.69 7.17
C ALA A 101 -10.60 -5.24 7.32
N SER A 102 -9.81 -4.40 7.98
CA SER A 102 -10.07 -2.96 8.15
C SER A 102 -9.38 -2.10 7.09
N ALA A 103 -8.52 -2.68 6.26
CA ALA A 103 -7.74 -1.94 5.27
C ALA A 103 -8.63 -1.28 4.21
N LYS A 104 -8.26 -0.06 3.85
CA LYS A 104 -8.90 0.74 2.81
C LYS A 104 -7.83 1.40 1.95
N LEU A 105 -8.07 1.46 0.66
CA LEU A 105 -7.25 2.17 -0.30
C LEU A 105 -8.15 2.73 -1.40
N ASN A 106 -8.13 4.03 -1.58
CA ASN A 106 -8.80 4.68 -2.69
C ASN A 106 -7.82 5.47 -3.54
N GLY A 107 -8.26 5.86 -4.70
CA GLY A 107 -7.48 6.67 -5.61
C GLY A 107 -8.15 6.79 -6.96
N SER A 108 -7.42 7.38 -7.89
CA SER A 108 -7.84 7.51 -9.28
C SER A 108 -6.66 7.23 -10.20
N TRP A 109 -6.95 6.77 -11.42
CA TRP A 109 -5.92 6.42 -12.37
C TRP A 109 -6.39 6.56 -13.80
N ALA A 110 -5.45 6.69 -14.71
CA ALA A 110 -5.66 6.68 -16.14
C ALA A 110 -4.51 5.93 -16.83
N SER A 111 -4.76 5.37 -17.99
CA SER A 111 -3.75 4.63 -18.76
C SER A 111 -3.88 4.92 -20.26
N ASP A 112 -2.79 4.87 -20.95
CA ASP A 112 -2.76 4.91 -22.41
C ASP A 112 -2.18 3.57 -22.91
N ASN A 113 -3.02 2.68 -23.50
CA ASN A 113 -4.42 2.89 -23.82
C ASN A 113 -5.36 2.31 -22.75
N ILE A 114 -5.63 1.03 -22.75
CA ILE A 114 -6.55 0.35 -21.82
C ILE A 114 -5.80 -0.26 -20.67
N GLY A 115 -6.35 -0.14 -19.46
CA GLY A 115 -5.73 -0.71 -18.28
C GLY A 115 -6.66 -1.55 -17.41
N THR A 116 -6.07 -2.45 -16.61
CA THR A 116 -6.77 -3.19 -15.56
C THR A 116 -6.00 -3.04 -14.24
N LEU A 117 -6.76 -2.86 -13.15
CA LEU A 117 -6.24 -2.75 -11.78
C LEU A 117 -6.39 -4.08 -11.05
N TRP A 118 -5.33 -4.50 -10.37
CA TRP A 118 -5.26 -5.73 -9.61
C TRP A 118 -4.71 -5.49 -8.21
N LEU A 119 -5.24 -6.19 -7.23
CA LEU A 119 -4.65 -6.30 -5.89
C LEU A 119 -4.38 -7.79 -5.58
N ASN A 120 -3.13 -8.12 -5.29
CA ASN A 120 -2.72 -9.49 -4.94
C ASN A 120 -3.18 -10.55 -5.96
N GLY A 121 -3.22 -10.22 -7.24
CA GLY A 121 -3.63 -11.13 -8.33
C GLY A 121 -5.13 -11.19 -8.60
N THR A 122 -5.93 -10.36 -7.93
CA THR A 122 -7.38 -10.24 -8.18
C THR A 122 -7.67 -8.94 -8.92
N VAL A 123 -8.49 -9.00 -9.97
CA VAL A 123 -8.93 -7.83 -10.78
C VAL A 123 -9.99 -7.04 -10.02
N TYR A 124 -9.84 -5.72 -10.00
CA TYR A 124 -10.80 -4.80 -9.34
C TYR A 124 -11.39 -3.74 -10.23
N GLY A 125 -10.79 -3.44 -11.34
CA GLY A 125 -11.30 -2.42 -12.22
C GLY A 125 -10.58 -2.38 -13.55
N SER A 126 -11.18 -1.66 -14.48
CA SER A 126 -10.59 -1.35 -15.78
C SER A 126 -10.72 0.15 -16.06
N ASN A 127 -9.77 0.64 -16.84
CA ASN A 127 -9.79 1.99 -17.39
C ASN A 127 -9.73 1.86 -18.90
N THR A 128 -10.49 2.69 -19.60
CA THR A 128 -10.63 2.64 -21.06
C THR A 128 -9.94 3.80 -21.76
N GLY A 129 -9.08 4.55 -21.07
CA GLY A 129 -8.37 5.61 -21.76
C GLY A 129 -7.61 6.58 -20.86
N PHE A 130 -7.01 7.52 -21.52
CA PHE A 130 -6.05 8.45 -20.99
C PHE A 130 -6.65 9.84 -20.68
N ALA A 131 -7.85 10.14 -21.19
CA ALA A 131 -8.42 11.50 -21.13
C ALA A 131 -9.02 11.81 -19.77
N GLU A 132 -9.51 10.81 -19.06
CA GLU A 132 -10.19 10.95 -17.78
C GLU A 132 -9.66 9.97 -16.74
N LEU A 133 -9.71 10.39 -15.48
CA LEU A 133 -9.35 9.53 -14.36
C LEU A 133 -10.53 8.61 -14.02
N SER A 134 -10.23 7.35 -13.79
CA SER A 134 -11.16 6.35 -13.23
C SER A 134 -10.86 6.18 -11.74
N ASP A 135 -11.88 6.33 -10.91
CA ASP A 135 -11.74 6.12 -9.47
C ASP A 135 -11.69 4.63 -9.12
N PHE A 136 -10.98 4.30 -8.05
CA PHE A 136 -11.02 2.98 -7.44
C PHE A 136 -11.19 3.08 -5.93
N PHE A 137 -11.86 2.08 -5.36
CA PHE A 137 -12.03 1.91 -3.93
C PHE A 137 -11.89 0.44 -3.55
N LEU A 138 -10.86 0.12 -2.80
CA LEU A 138 -10.57 -1.21 -2.28
C LEU A 138 -10.79 -1.23 -0.77
N SER A 139 -11.48 -2.24 -0.23
CA SER A 139 -11.81 -2.31 1.20
C SER A 139 -11.84 -3.74 1.72
N GLY A 140 -11.11 -3.98 2.78
CA GLY A 140 -11.09 -5.21 3.55
C GLY A 140 -10.61 -6.44 2.77
N THR A 141 -10.75 -7.60 3.38
CA THR A 141 -10.33 -8.88 2.79
C THR A 141 -11.14 -9.26 1.55
N ALA A 142 -12.37 -8.75 1.40
CA ALA A 142 -13.17 -8.92 0.19
C ALA A 142 -12.47 -8.31 -1.04
N SER A 143 -11.68 -7.25 -0.86
CA SER A 143 -10.80 -6.70 -1.90
C SER A 143 -9.44 -7.38 -1.96
N GLY A 144 -9.20 -8.49 -1.25
CA GLY A 144 -7.97 -9.26 -1.32
C GLY A 144 -6.80 -8.67 -0.53
N PHE A 145 -7.01 -7.71 0.37
CA PHE A 145 -5.97 -7.31 1.32
C PHE A 145 -5.57 -8.48 2.20
N LYS A 146 -4.26 -8.61 2.44
CA LYS A 146 -3.67 -9.64 3.30
C LYS A 146 -2.69 -9.03 4.28
N SER A 147 -2.42 -9.74 5.38
CA SER A 147 -1.36 -9.35 6.31
C SER A 147 0.01 -9.38 5.63
N GLY A 148 0.88 -8.44 5.98
CA GLY A 148 2.20 -8.29 5.38
C GLY A 148 2.14 -7.67 3.99
N LEU A 149 3.05 -8.10 3.12
CA LEU A 149 3.27 -7.49 1.82
C LEU A 149 2.10 -7.69 0.86
N ASN A 150 1.55 -6.58 0.38
CA ASN A 150 0.50 -6.50 -0.64
C ASN A 150 1.08 -5.94 -1.94
N THR A 151 0.54 -6.37 -3.06
CA THR A 151 0.98 -5.96 -4.40
C THR A 151 -0.18 -5.32 -5.15
N LEU A 152 -0.02 -4.07 -5.52
CA LEU A 152 -0.93 -3.34 -6.41
C LEU A 152 -0.35 -3.35 -7.81
N THR A 153 -1.13 -3.78 -8.79
CA THR A 153 -0.68 -3.96 -10.17
C THR A 153 -1.64 -3.28 -11.13
N PHE A 154 -1.08 -2.55 -12.07
CA PHE A 154 -1.80 -1.99 -13.21
C PHE A 154 -1.25 -2.64 -14.48
N VAL A 155 -2.11 -3.30 -15.20
CA VAL A 155 -1.76 -3.94 -16.49
C VAL A 155 -2.30 -3.06 -17.60
N VAL A 156 -1.41 -2.42 -18.34
CA VAL A 156 -1.73 -1.49 -19.42
C VAL A 156 -1.49 -2.17 -20.76
N THR A 157 -2.49 -2.19 -21.61
CA THR A 157 -2.37 -2.64 -23.00
C THR A 157 -2.14 -1.42 -23.89
N ASN A 158 -1.01 -1.42 -24.58
CA ASN A 158 -0.68 -0.44 -25.61
C ASN A 158 -1.13 -0.98 -26.97
N ASP A 159 -2.06 -0.30 -27.59
CA ASP A 159 -2.64 -0.74 -28.85
C ASP A 159 -1.71 -0.49 -30.04
N VAL A 160 -1.96 -1.19 -31.14
CA VAL A 160 -1.28 -0.94 -32.41
C VAL A 160 -1.78 0.38 -33.00
N TRP A 161 -0.86 1.25 -33.39
CA TRP A 161 -1.19 2.46 -34.16
C TRP A 161 -0.62 2.36 -35.58
N GLY A 162 -1.47 2.02 -36.52
CA GLY A 162 -1.12 1.89 -37.93
C GLY A 162 -0.48 0.54 -38.28
N SER A 163 0.83 0.40 -38.13
CA SER A 163 1.57 -0.84 -38.36
C SER A 163 1.92 -1.54 -37.05
N PRO A 164 2.04 -2.88 -37.00
CA PRO A 164 2.46 -3.61 -35.83
C PRO A 164 3.82 -3.18 -35.27
N ASP A 165 4.69 -2.65 -36.10
CA ASP A 165 6.02 -2.16 -35.73
C ASP A 165 6.05 -0.66 -35.40
N SER A 166 4.89 0.02 -35.48
CA SER A 166 4.83 1.43 -35.11
C SER A 166 4.73 1.61 -33.60
N ILE A 167 5.37 2.66 -33.15
CA ILE A 167 5.32 3.04 -31.74
C ILE A 167 4.06 3.86 -31.47
N ASN A 168 3.42 3.59 -30.34
CA ASN A 168 2.27 4.31 -29.82
C ASN A 168 2.61 4.84 -28.42
N PRO A 169 2.20 6.06 -28.06
CA PRO A 169 2.33 6.50 -26.68
C PRO A 169 1.70 5.48 -25.72
N THR A 170 2.39 5.23 -24.60
CA THR A 170 1.83 4.42 -23.52
C THR A 170 2.34 4.92 -22.19
N ALA A 171 1.45 5.04 -21.24
CA ALA A 171 1.78 5.49 -19.89
C ALA A 171 0.69 5.14 -18.88
N LEU A 172 1.02 5.32 -17.61
CA LEU A 172 0.13 5.15 -16.47
C LEU A 172 0.21 6.39 -15.58
N LEU A 173 -0.94 6.89 -15.15
CA LEU A 173 -1.10 7.90 -14.08
C LEU A 173 -1.84 7.24 -12.92
N VAL A 174 -1.32 7.37 -11.71
CA VAL A 174 -1.95 6.86 -10.49
C VAL A 174 -1.88 7.93 -9.41
N ASN A 175 -3.03 8.32 -8.90
CA ASN A 175 -3.16 9.16 -7.71
C ASN A 175 -3.66 8.28 -6.57
N ILE A 176 -2.86 8.15 -5.52
CA ILE A 176 -3.29 7.48 -4.30
C ILE A 176 -3.93 8.51 -3.38
N GLY A 177 -5.19 8.28 -3.03
CA GLY A 177 -5.96 9.08 -2.09
C GLY A 177 -5.86 8.55 -0.66
N ASP A 178 -6.99 8.62 0.06
CA ASP A 178 -7.03 8.16 1.44
C ASP A 178 -6.78 6.65 1.54
N HIS A 179 -5.91 6.28 2.47
CA HIS A 179 -5.62 4.90 2.77
C HIS A 179 -5.42 4.72 4.28
N SER A 180 -5.93 3.64 4.82
CA SER A 180 -5.88 3.37 6.26
C SER A 180 -6.05 1.89 6.56
N ALA A 181 -5.57 1.46 7.71
CA ALA A 181 -5.88 0.18 8.32
C ALA A 181 -5.80 0.31 9.85
N THR A 182 -6.54 -0.52 10.55
CA THR A 182 -6.52 -0.57 12.01
C THR A 182 -5.28 -1.32 12.47
N ALA A 183 -4.47 -0.71 13.34
CA ALA A 183 -3.33 -1.40 13.92
C ALA A 183 -3.81 -2.58 14.79
N VAL A 184 -3.18 -3.72 14.65
CA VAL A 184 -3.40 -4.87 15.54
C VAL A 184 -2.58 -4.63 16.81
N PRO A 185 -3.22 -4.56 18.00
CA PRO A 185 -2.47 -4.44 19.25
C PRO A 185 -1.47 -5.58 19.38
N GLU A 186 -0.26 -5.26 19.83
CA GLU A 186 0.74 -6.30 20.11
C GLU A 186 0.14 -7.39 21.01
N PRO A 187 0.40 -8.67 20.74
CA PRO A 187 -0.13 -9.74 21.57
C PRO A 187 0.15 -9.46 23.03
N GLY A 188 -0.82 -9.75 23.91
CA GLY A 188 -0.72 -9.56 25.37
C GLY A 188 0.50 -10.24 26.03
N THR A 189 1.36 -10.86 25.22
CA THR A 189 2.67 -11.40 25.64
C THR A 189 3.55 -10.36 26.29
N MET A 190 3.55 -9.09 25.81
CA MET A 190 4.30 -8.00 26.43
C MET A 190 3.74 -7.63 27.80
N VAL A 191 2.40 -7.61 27.91
CA VAL A 191 1.72 -7.37 29.20
C VAL A 191 1.96 -8.55 30.15
N LEU A 192 1.88 -9.78 29.66
CA LEU A 192 2.14 -10.99 30.44
C LEU A 192 3.60 -11.08 30.88
N LEU A 193 4.54 -10.73 30.01
CA LEU A 193 5.97 -10.66 30.33
C LEU A 193 6.24 -9.58 31.40
N GLY A 194 5.66 -8.39 31.24
CA GLY A 194 5.74 -7.30 32.24
C GLY A 194 5.16 -7.72 33.58
N ALA A 195 3.99 -8.37 33.60
CA ALA A 195 3.37 -8.91 34.80
C ALA A 195 4.22 -10.01 35.43
N GLY A 196 4.84 -10.87 34.62
CA GLY A 196 5.77 -11.90 35.07
C GLY A 196 7.01 -11.31 35.76
N PHE A 197 7.64 -10.29 35.19
CA PHE A 197 8.78 -9.59 35.83
C PHE A 197 8.38 -8.89 37.13
N LEU A 198 7.21 -8.24 37.13
CA LEU A 198 6.70 -7.60 38.32
C LEU A 198 6.44 -8.64 39.43
N GLY A 199 5.83 -9.77 39.13
CA GLY A 199 5.61 -10.90 40.01
C GLY A 199 6.92 -11.43 40.61
N MET A 200 7.95 -11.62 39.77
CA MET A 200 9.27 -12.05 40.23
C MET A 200 9.94 -11.00 41.15
N ALA A 201 9.83 -9.71 40.85
CA ALA A 201 10.37 -8.63 41.66
C ALA A 201 9.72 -8.61 43.05
N ILE A 202 8.38 -8.75 43.09
CA ILE A 202 7.64 -8.81 44.38
C ILE A 202 8.02 -10.08 45.16
N TYR A 203 8.14 -11.21 44.52
CA TYR A 203 8.55 -12.46 45.15
C TYR A 203 9.96 -12.37 45.73
N SER A 204 10.93 -11.83 44.97
CA SER A 204 12.31 -11.67 45.43
C SER A 204 12.42 -10.72 46.66
N LYS A 205 11.61 -9.66 46.69
CA LYS A 205 11.56 -8.73 47.81
C LYS A 205 11.03 -9.40 49.10
N ARG A 206 10.00 -10.23 48.97
CA ARG A 206 9.45 -10.97 50.12
C ARG A 206 10.42 -11.98 50.74
N ARG A 207 11.28 -12.59 49.91
CA ARG A 207 12.27 -13.58 50.34
C ARG A 207 13.44 -12.96 51.16
N LYS A 208 13.71 -11.69 51.01
CA LYS A 208 14.76 -10.95 51.73
C LYS A 208 14.30 -10.39 53.10
N THR A 209 13.02 -10.57 53.43
CA THR A 209 12.43 -10.00 54.66
C THR A 209 12.10 -11.07 55.71
N VAL A 210 12.60 -12.30 55.52
CA VAL A 210 12.51 -13.41 56.49
C VAL A 210 13.87 -13.71 57.07
#